data_d8bf44bfc1fef2bda2ac6614038068fc
#
_entry.id   d8bf44bfc1fef2bda2ac6614038068fc
#
_cell.length_a   1.000
_cell.length_b   1.000
_cell.length_c   1.000
_cell.angle_alpha   90.00
_cell.angle_beta   90.00
_cell.angle_gamma   90.00
#
_symmetry.space_group_name_H-M   'P 1'
#
loop_
_entity.id
_entity.type
_entity.pdbx_description
1 polymer ?
#
loop_
_entity_poly.entity_id
_entity_poly.type
_entity_poly.pdbx_seq_one_letter_code
_entity_poly.pdbx_strand_id
1 'polypeptide(L)'
;MILSHEHKFIFLRTKKTAGTSIELALSELCGPDDVITPLTREDEARRAGRRGAQNWRLHSWWKSPRLLKRAWFKFSAKDYGFYNHTKAEEMRAHIDPAVWRSYFKFAFERNPWDRQVSLYYHRYREKDDRPDFATIIHKDKKAHINNFGVYSIDGNLAVDFLGRFETLEKDLRFALDHVGLSTAEALPDAKTRFRPGSVPYRDHYDEETRNIVADWYAQEIKLLGYEF
;
A
#
# COMPACT_ATOMS: atom_id res chain seq x y z
N MET A 1 2.50 5.49 3.33
CA MET A 1 3.89 5.09 3.51
C MET A 1 4.46 5.79 4.73
N ILE A 2 5.25 5.07 5.52
CA ILE A 2 5.92 5.63 6.71
C ILE A 2 7.41 5.25 6.64
N LEU A 3 8.30 6.20 6.99
CA LEU A 3 9.69 5.95 7.32
C LEU A 3 9.90 6.44 8.74
N SER A 4 10.15 5.53 9.66
CA SER A 4 10.45 5.87 11.05
C SER A 4 11.95 5.86 11.29
N HIS A 5 12.49 7.02 11.63
CA HIS A 5 13.88 7.17 12.08
C HIS A 5 14.03 6.73 13.52
N GLU A 6 12.99 6.94 14.32
CA GLU A 6 12.94 6.57 15.73
C GLU A 6 13.04 5.06 15.93
N HIS A 7 12.27 4.29 15.13
CA HIS A 7 12.20 2.83 15.24
C HIS A 7 12.91 2.08 14.10
N LYS A 8 13.56 2.81 13.19
CA LYS A 8 14.38 2.27 12.09
C LYS A 8 13.62 1.30 11.18
N PHE A 9 12.42 1.68 10.77
CA PHE A 9 11.65 0.91 9.80
C PHE A 9 11.13 1.74 8.63
N ILE A 10 10.79 1.06 7.54
CA ILE A 10 10.13 1.59 6.36
C ILE A 10 8.92 0.74 6.05
N PHE A 11 7.73 1.32 6.15
CA PHE A 11 6.49 0.69 5.69
C PHE A 11 6.14 1.16 4.28
N LEU A 12 6.23 0.26 3.30
CA LEU A 12 5.80 0.49 1.92
C LEU A 12 4.33 0.09 1.76
N ARG A 13 3.47 1.08 1.54
CA ARG A 13 2.04 0.85 1.45
C ARG A 13 1.62 0.39 0.07
N THR A 14 1.07 -0.81 -0.02
CA THR A 14 0.43 -1.37 -1.19
C THR A 14 -1.07 -1.02 -1.25
N LYS A 15 -1.71 -1.25 -2.39
CA LYS A 15 -3.13 -0.95 -2.57
C LYS A 15 -4.00 -2.13 -2.14
N LYS A 16 -5.09 -1.84 -1.44
CA LYS A 16 -6.15 -2.79 -1.07
C LYS A 16 -5.72 -3.89 -0.08
N THR A 17 -4.72 -3.59 0.75
CA THR A 17 -4.13 -4.48 1.77
C THR A 17 -4.30 -3.92 3.20
N ALA A 18 -5.38 -3.21 3.47
CA ALA A 18 -5.62 -2.47 4.73
C ALA A 18 -4.58 -1.37 5.05
N GLY A 19 -3.83 -0.88 4.05
CA GLY A 19 -2.73 0.07 4.25
C GLY A 19 -3.12 1.35 5.03
N THR A 20 -4.36 1.84 4.93
CA THR A 20 -4.83 2.98 5.74
C THR A 20 -4.86 2.63 7.23
N SER A 21 -5.41 1.47 7.60
CA SER A 21 -5.48 1.04 9.01
C SER A 21 -4.09 0.81 9.59
N ILE A 22 -3.19 0.21 8.80
CA ILE A 22 -1.78 0.03 9.20
C ILE A 22 -1.11 1.39 9.41
N GLU A 23 -1.25 2.34 8.47
CA GLU A 23 -0.66 3.68 8.60
C GLU A 23 -1.20 4.45 9.80
N LEU A 24 -2.50 4.32 10.09
CA LEU A 24 -3.09 4.93 11.27
C LEU A 24 -2.48 4.38 12.57
N ALA A 25 -2.33 3.06 12.67
CA ALA A 25 -1.70 2.43 13.82
C ALA A 25 -0.21 2.83 13.94
N LEU A 26 0.56 2.73 12.87
CA LEU A 26 1.98 3.08 12.87
C LEU A 26 2.22 4.57 13.13
N SER A 27 1.30 5.46 12.73
CA SER A 27 1.46 6.91 12.96
C SER A 27 1.42 7.31 14.43
N GLU A 28 0.86 6.48 15.31
CA GLU A 28 0.91 6.67 16.77
C GLU A 28 2.33 6.47 17.32
N LEU A 29 3.10 5.61 16.68
CA LEU A 29 4.44 5.23 17.10
C LEU A 29 5.53 6.16 16.55
N CYS A 30 5.16 7.08 15.64
CA CYS A 30 6.13 7.94 14.95
C CYS A 30 6.58 9.13 15.79
N GLY A 31 7.86 9.45 15.71
CA GLY A 31 8.48 10.65 16.26
C GLY A 31 8.37 11.89 15.36
N PRO A 32 8.90 13.05 15.81
CA PRO A 32 8.82 14.31 15.06
C PRO A 32 9.64 14.31 13.76
N ASP A 33 10.69 13.52 13.68
CA ASP A 33 11.58 13.46 12.51
C ASP A 33 11.15 12.40 11.50
N ASP A 34 10.16 11.56 11.84
CA ASP A 34 9.66 10.50 10.98
C ASP A 34 8.90 11.05 9.77
N VAL A 35 8.94 10.32 8.67
CA VAL A 35 8.21 10.67 7.44
C VAL A 35 6.87 9.94 7.43
N ILE A 36 5.79 10.72 7.34
CA ILE A 36 4.42 10.20 7.20
C ILE A 36 3.79 10.83 5.97
N THR A 37 3.39 10.02 5.00
CA THR A 37 2.75 10.52 3.78
C THR A 37 1.29 10.90 4.00
N PRO A 38 0.77 11.91 3.25
CA PRO A 38 -0.63 12.30 3.36
C PRO A 38 -1.56 11.19 2.85
N LEU A 39 -2.70 11.06 3.52
CA LEU A 39 -3.83 10.23 3.12
C LEU A 39 -4.90 11.06 2.39
N THR A 40 -6.05 10.46 2.13
CA THR A 40 -7.24 11.22 1.71
C THR A 40 -7.72 12.11 2.86
N ARG A 41 -8.48 13.17 2.54
CA ARG A 41 -9.03 14.07 3.57
C ARG A 41 -9.88 13.32 4.61
N GLU A 42 -10.64 12.33 4.18
CA GLU A 42 -11.47 11.48 5.03
C GLU A 42 -10.62 10.60 5.97
N ASP A 43 -9.54 10.00 5.43
CA ASP A 43 -8.64 9.17 6.21
C ASP A 43 -7.76 10.00 7.16
N GLU A 44 -7.37 11.24 6.77
CA GLU A 44 -6.68 12.17 7.68
C GLU A 44 -7.55 12.56 8.88
N ALA A 45 -8.86 12.74 8.69
CA ALA A 45 -9.79 12.98 9.80
C ALA A 45 -9.82 11.82 10.80
N ARG A 46 -9.56 10.59 10.36
CA ARG A 46 -9.45 9.40 11.24
C ARG A 46 -8.13 9.33 12.02
N ARG A 47 -7.14 10.15 11.66
CA ARG A 47 -5.90 10.31 12.44
C ARG A 47 -6.05 11.21 13.66
N ALA A 48 -7.26 11.72 13.95
CA ALA A 48 -7.50 12.62 15.09
C ALA A 48 -6.83 12.09 16.37
N GLY A 49 -5.96 12.90 16.98
CA GLY A 49 -5.15 12.53 18.15
C GLY A 49 -3.82 11.80 17.84
N ARG A 50 -3.55 11.46 16.57
CA ARG A 50 -2.31 10.82 16.12
C ARG A 50 -1.47 11.79 15.29
N ARG A 51 -0.20 11.43 15.01
CA ARG A 51 0.63 12.23 14.10
C ARG A 51 0.04 12.24 12.69
N GLY A 52 -0.14 13.44 12.13
CA GLY A 52 -0.56 13.67 10.75
C GLY A 52 0.58 13.51 9.75
N ALA A 53 0.29 13.86 8.50
CA ALA A 53 1.31 13.87 7.45
C ALA A 53 2.43 14.87 7.77
N GLN A 54 3.68 14.39 7.79
CA GLN A 54 4.86 15.19 8.12
C GLN A 54 6.09 14.76 7.31
N ASN A 55 7.04 15.65 7.12
CA ASN A 55 8.37 15.43 6.53
C ASN A 55 8.38 14.74 5.14
N TRP A 56 7.25 14.59 4.48
CA TRP A 56 7.12 13.87 3.21
C TRP A 56 7.57 14.67 1.99
N ARG A 57 7.74 16.01 2.13
CA ARG A 57 8.14 16.87 1.03
C ARG A 57 9.64 16.76 0.77
N LEU A 58 10.02 16.56 -0.49
CA LEU A 58 11.41 16.51 -0.91
C LEU A 58 11.89 17.92 -1.29
N HIS A 59 12.82 18.47 -0.54
CA HIS A 59 13.37 19.80 -0.80
C HIS A 59 14.23 19.87 -2.08
N SER A 60 14.68 18.74 -2.61
CA SER A 60 15.56 18.65 -3.79
C SER A 60 14.91 17.93 -4.98
N TRP A 61 13.60 18.09 -5.16
CA TRP A 61 12.83 17.44 -6.22
C TRP A 61 13.39 17.68 -7.64
N TRP A 62 14.04 18.81 -7.88
CA TRP A 62 14.68 19.14 -9.16
C TRP A 62 15.86 18.23 -9.52
N LYS A 63 16.45 17.51 -8.58
CA LYS A 63 17.52 16.52 -8.81
C LYS A 63 17.01 15.22 -9.42
N SER A 64 15.70 14.99 -9.45
CA SER A 64 15.12 13.79 -10.02
C SER A 64 14.48 14.05 -11.38
N PRO A 65 14.97 13.47 -12.48
CA PRO A 65 14.37 13.61 -13.82
C PRO A 65 12.92 13.14 -13.89
N ARG A 66 12.54 12.13 -13.07
CA ARG A 66 11.15 11.63 -12.98
C ARG A 66 10.23 12.63 -12.28
N LEU A 67 10.70 13.25 -11.20
CA LEU A 67 9.96 14.29 -10.50
C LEU A 67 9.86 15.57 -11.34
N LEU A 68 10.90 15.93 -12.10
CA LEU A 68 10.85 17.03 -13.06
C LEU A 68 9.77 16.80 -14.13
N LYS A 69 9.69 15.60 -14.74
CA LYS A 69 8.59 15.27 -15.68
C LYS A 69 7.23 15.36 -15.04
N ARG A 70 7.09 14.90 -13.80
CA ARG A 70 5.81 14.96 -13.05
C ARG A 70 5.44 16.40 -12.69
N ALA A 71 6.44 17.25 -12.37
CA ALA A 71 6.29 18.68 -12.15
C ALA A 71 5.75 19.41 -13.37
N TRP A 72 6.31 19.12 -14.53
CA TRP A 72 5.88 19.74 -15.79
C TRP A 72 4.42 19.43 -16.15
N PHE A 73 3.93 18.21 -15.86
CA PHE A 73 2.56 17.80 -16.17
C PHE A 73 1.50 18.24 -15.14
N LYS A 74 1.91 18.61 -13.92
CA LYS A 74 0.97 18.98 -12.85
C LYS A 74 1.35 20.30 -12.22
N PHE A 75 1.15 21.42 -12.81
CA PHE A 75 1.40 22.80 -12.35
C PHE A 75 1.15 23.13 -10.85
N SER A 76 1.35 22.20 -9.95
CA SER A 76 1.10 22.33 -8.52
C SER A 76 2.34 21.94 -7.72
N ALA A 77 3.01 22.94 -7.17
CA ALA A 77 4.16 22.80 -6.26
C ALA A 77 3.86 22.05 -4.96
N LYS A 78 2.63 21.56 -4.76
CA LYS A 78 2.19 20.86 -3.55
C LYS A 78 2.50 19.35 -3.57
N ASP A 79 2.91 18.79 -4.72
CA ASP A 79 3.00 17.35 -4.92
C ASP A 79 4.45 16.81 -5.01
N TYR A 80 5.44 17.59 -4.57
CA TYR A 80 6.84 17.18 -4.63
C TYR A 80 7.26 16.48 -3.34
N GLY A 81 7.12 15.17 -3.33
CA GLY A 81 7.49 14.39 -2.18
C GLY A 81 7.04 12.96 -2.27
N PHE A 82 7.28 12.25 -1.21
CA PHE A 82 6.75 10.90 -1.05
C PHE A 82 5.22 10.93 -1.01
N TYR A 83 4.59 9.88 -1.48
CA TYR A 83 3.14 9.70 -1.46
C TYR A 83 2.78 8.32 -0.92
N ASN A 84 1.53 8.11 -0.60
CA ASN A 84 1.09 6.90 0.10
C ASN A 84 1.41 5.56 -0.59
N HIS A 85 1.66 5.55 -1.90
CA HIS A 85 2.10 4.36 -2.65
C HIS A 85 3.47 4.59 -3.32
N THR A 86 4.37 5.33 -2.65
CA THR A 86 5.76 5.50 -3.09
C THR A 86 6.42 4.14 -3.28
N LYS A 87 7.05 3.95 -4.40
CA LYS A 87 7.74 2.70 -4.74
C LYS A 87 9.08 2.61 -4.01
N ALA A 88 9.52 1.39 -3.73
CA ALA A 88 10.84 1.10 -3.18
C ALA A 88 11.98 1.77 -3.97
N GLU A 89 11.92 1.71 -5.29
CA GLU A 89 12.90 2.35 -6.18
C GLU A 89 12.95 3.87 -5.98
N GLU A 90 11.76 4.52 -5.93
CA GLU A 90 11.66 5.97 -5.72
C GLU A 90 12.17 6.36 -4.34
N MET A 91 11.84 5.58 -3.33
CA MET A 91 12.27 5.84 -1.96
C MET A 91 13.78 5.70 -1.82
N ARG A 92 14.37 4.60 -2.32
CA ARG A 92 15.81 4.36 -2.33
C ARG A 92 16.59 5.50 -2.99
N ALA A 93 16.03 6.10 -4.04
CA ALA A 93 16.68 7.20 -4.77
C ALA A 93 16.70 8.53 -4.00
N HIS A 94 15.92 8.69 -2.93
CA HIS A 94 15.70 9.98 -2.28
C HIS A 94 16.01 9.99 -0.78
N ILE A 95 16.33 8.85 -0.18
CA ILE A 95 16.78 8.77 1.22
C ILE A 95 18.27 8.45 1.28
N ASP A 96 18.86 8.64 2.45
CA ASP A 96 20.25 8.28 2.70
C ASP A 96 20.46 6.78 2.43
N PRO A 97 21.48 6.39 1.64
CA PRO A 97 21.79 4.99 1.39
C PRO A 97 22.05 4.16 2.67
N ALA A 98 22.55 4.78 3.75
CA ALA A 98 22.72 4.09 5.03
C ALA A 98 21.36 3.77 5.69
N VAL A 99 20.42 4.72 5.64
CA VAL A 99 19.03 4.52 6.10
C VAL A 99 18.37 3.39 5.31
N TRP A 100 18.48 3.42 3.96
CA TRP A 100 17.90 2.35 3.13
C TRP A 100 18.47 0.97 3.48
N ARG A 101 19.76 0.85 3.71
CA ARG A 101 20.40 -0.43 4.01
C ARG A 101 20.11 -0.96 5.42
N SER A 102 20.01 -0.05 6.40
CA SER A 102 19.94 -0.45 7.81
C SER A 102 18.52 -0.56 8.38
N TYR A 103 17.53 0.12 7.78
CA TYR A 103 16.17 0.09 8.29
C TYR A 103 15.42 -1.15 7.81
N PHE A 104 14.63 -1.73 8.69
CA PHE A 104 13.75 -2.85 8.38
C PHE A 104 12.61 -2.42 7.45
N LYS A 105 12.56 -3.00 6.27
CA LYS A 105 11.56 -2.67 5.24
C LYS A 105 10.49 -3.73 5.18
N PHE A 106 9.22 -3.31 5.22
CA PHE A 106 8.12 -4.24 5.09
C PHE A 106 6.95 -3.68 4.29
N ALA A 107 6.18 -4.60 3.73
CA ALA A 107 4.95 -4.32 2.99
C ALA A 107 3.94 -5.44 3.24
N PHE A 108 2.71 -5.25 2.78
CA PHE A 108 1.69 -6.30 2.83
C PHE A 108 1.13 -6.56 1.44
N GLU A 109 0.81 -7.82 1.17
CA GLU A 109 0.12 -8.23 -0.03
C GLU A 109 -1.16 -8.97 0.33
N ARG A 110 -2.07 -9.09 -0.61
CA ARG A 110 -3.36 -9.75 -0.48
C ARG A 110 -3.56 -10.68 -1.64
N ASN A 111 -4.29 -11.79 -1.42
CA ASN A 111 -4.70 -12.68 -2.49
C ASN A 111 -5.22 -11.85 -3.69
N PRO A 112 -4.60 -11.96 -4.87
CA PRO A 112 -4.87 -11.09 -6.01
C PRO A 112 -6.34 -11.07 -6.44
N TRP A 113 -7.01 -12.19 -6.39
CA TRP A 113 -8.43 -12.29 -6.76
C TRP A 113 -9.31 -11.56 -5.73
N ASP A 114 -9.07 -11.75 -4.44
CA ASP A 114 -9.78 -11.04 -3.39
C ASP A 114 -9.45 -9.53 -3.40
N ARG A 115 -8.21 -9.17 -3.73
CA ARG A 115 -7.78 -7.78 -3.91
C ARG A 115 -8.54 -7.08 -5.04
N GLN A 116 -8.77 -7.75 -6.18
CA GLN A 116 -9.54 -7.19 -7.29
C GLN A 116 -11.00 -6.95 -6.94
N VAL A 117 -11.64 -7.87 -6.23
CA VAL A 117 -13.00 -7.67 -5.72
C VAL A 117 -13.04 -6.49 -4.74
N SER A 118 -12.05 -6.39 -3.84
CA SER A 118 -11.93 -5.23 -2.94
C SER A 118 -11.75 -3.90 -3.68
N LEU A 119 -11.00 -3.89 -4.79
CA LEU A 119 -10.85 -2.71 -5.64
C LEU A 119 -12.16 -2.34 -6.32
N TYR A 120 -12.87 -3.31 -6.87
CA TYR A 120 -14.16 -3.14 -7.53
C TYR A 120 -15.15 -2.43 -6.62
N TYR A 121 -15.41 -2.97 -5.43
CA TYR A 121 -16.34 -2.36 -4.48
C TYR A 121 -15.88 -0.98 -3.99
N HIS A 122 -14.59 -0.77 -3.81
CA HIS A 122 -14.07 0.53 -3.43
C HIS A 122 -14.26 1.59 -4.52
N ARG A 123 -14.05 1.23 -5.79
CA ARG A 123 -14.12 2.16 -6.92
C ARG A 123 -15.56 2.57 -7.24
N TYR A 124 -16.48 1.66 -7.05
CA TYR A 124 -17.90 1.85 -7.38
C TYR A 124 -18.80 1.98 -6.15
N ARG A 125 -18.24 2.32 -4.98
CA ARG A 125 -18.97 2.41 -3.72
C ARG A 125 -20.14 3.42 -3.72
N GLU A 126 -20.01 4.48 -4.50
CA GLU A 126 -20.97 5.60 -4.59
C GLU A 126 -21.82 5.55 -5.87
N LYS A 127 -21.76 4.45 -6.63
CA LYS A 127 -22.50 4.31 -7.88
C LYS A 127 -23.66 3.35 -7.70
N ASP A 128 -24.87 3.80 -8.00
CA ASP A 128 -26.07 2.96 -8.01
C ASP A 128 -26.02 1.97 -9.17
N ASP A 129 -25.52 2.40 -10.33
CA ASP A 129 -25.31 1.56 -11.51
C ASP A 129 -23.84 1.13 -11.59
N ARG A 130 -23.53 0.00 -10.96
CA ARG A 130 -22.19 -0.59 -11.00
C ARG A 130 -22.04 -1.44 -12.26
N PRO A 131 -21.00 -1.21 -13.06
CA PRO A 131 -20.67 -2.13 -14.14
C PRO A 131 -20.48 -3.54 -13.60
N ASP A 132 -20.83 -4.53 -14.38
CA ASP A 132 -20.53 -5.92 -14.08
C ASP A 132 -19.03 -6.15 -13.86
N PHE A 133 -18.68 -7.02 -12.90
CA PHE A 133 -17.30 -7.27 -12.52
C PHE A 133 -16.46 -7.81 -13.68
N ALA A 134 -17.00 -8.76 -14.46
CA ALA A 134 -16.32 -9.31 -15.63
C ALA A 134 -16.04 -8.22 -16.68
N THR A 135 -16.99 -7.33 -16.92
CA THR A 135 -16.81 -6.18 -17.80
C THR A 135 -15.64 -5.30 -17.38
N ILE A 136 -15.44 -5.08 -16.06
CA ILE A 136 -14.31 -4.31 -15.56
C ILE A 136 -12.97 -5.02 -15.80
N ILE A 137 -12.92 -6.33 -15.57
CA ILE A 137 -11.69 -7.11 -15.79
C ILE A 137 -11.31 -7.10 -17.27
N HIS A 138 -12.26 -7.25 -18.18
CA HIS A 138 -11.98 -7.28 -19.62
C HIS A 138 -11.63 -5.92 -20.22
N LYS A 139 -12.28 -4.84 -19.80
CA LYS A 139 -12.25 -3.55 -20.50
C LYS A 139 -11.47 -2.44 -19.82
N ASP A 140 -11.33 -2.48 -18.49
CA ASP A 140 -10.71 -1.38 -17.76
C ASP A 140 -9.20 -1.62 -17.53
N LYS A 141 -8.37 -1.03 -18.38
CA LYS A 141 -6.90 -1.03 -18.21
C LYS A 141 -6.43 -0.52 -16.83
N LYS A 142 -7.29 0.19 -16.10
CA LYS A 142 -7.00 0.65 -14.73
C LYS A 142 -7.39 -0.39 -13.68
N ALA A 143 -8.02 -1.51 -14.07
CA ALA A 143 -8.31 -2.60 -13.13
C ALA A 143 -7.01 -3.22 -12.60
N HIS A 144 -5.98 -3.33 -13.43
CA HIS A 144 -4.68 -3.84 -13.00
C HIS A 144 -4.00 -2.92 -11.98
N ILE A 145 -3.62 -3.48 -10.82
CA ILE A 145 -2.90 -2.79 -9.74
C ILE A 145 -1.49 -3.36 -9.62
N ASN A 146 -0.49 -2.58 -9.98
CA ASN A 146 0.90 -3.01 -9.79
C ASN A 146 1.35 -2.78 -8.33
N ASN A 147 1.03 -3.70 -7.42
CA ASN A 147 1.58 -3.71 -6.06
C ASN A 147 3.00 -4.24 -6.03
N PHE A 148 3.32 -5.26 -6.85
CA PHE A 148 4.67 -5.81 -6.95
C PHE A 148 5.72 -4.71 -7.17
N GLY A 149 5.44 -3.77 -8.05
CA GLY A 149 6.32 -2.61 -8.29
C GLY A 149 6.42 -1.61 -7.12
N VAL A 150 5.64 -1.76 -6.05
CA VAL A 150 5.78 -0.93 -4.83
C VAL A 150 6.91 -1.46 -3.96
N TYR A 151 7.01 -2.76 -3.80
CA TYR A 151 7.96 -3.41 -2.89
C TYR A 151 9.07 -4.20 -3.60
N SER A 152 9.25 -3.99 -4.90
CA SER A 152 10.33 -4.58 -5.68
C SER A 152 11.15 -3.52 -6.43
N ILE A 153 12.39 -3.87 -6.76
CA ILE A 153 13.31 -3.08 -7.59
C ILE A 153 13.93 -4.04 -8.60
N ASP A 154 13.87 -3.70 -9.88
CA ASP A 154 14.40 -4.53 -10.96
C ASP A 154 13.92 -5.99 -10.92
N GLY A 155 12.63 -6.18 -10.54
CA GLY A 155 12.02 -7.50 -10.43
C GLY A 155 12.38 -8.31 -9.18
N ASN A 156 13.23 -7.79 -8.29
CA ASN A 156 13.63 -8.43 -7.04
C ASN A 156 12.94 -7.79 -5.84
N LEU A 157 12.64 -8.56 -4.80
CA LEU A 157 12.12 -8.03 -3.55
C LEU A 157 13.08 -6.99 -2.97
N ALA A 158 12.54 -5.84 -2.58
CA ALA A 158 13.25 -4.74 -1.97
C ALA A 158 12.81 -4.49 -0.52
N VAL A 159 12.04 -5.41 0.05
CA VAL A 159 11.61 -5.43 1.45
C VAL A 159 12.19 -6.64 2.16
N ASP A 160 12.42 -6.51 3.46
CA ASP A 160 12.94 -7.56 4.31
C ASP A 160 11.82 -8.50 4.78
N PHE A 161 10.56 -7.99 4.79
CA PHE A 161 9.38 -8.78 5.13
C PHE A 161 8.18 -8.38 4.24
N LEU A 162 7.51 -9.40 3.69
CA LEU A 162 6.26 -9.24 2.95
C LEU A 162 5.16 -10.02 3.67
N GLY A 163 4.36 -9.31 4.47
CA GLY A 163 3.23 -9.87 5.20
C GLY A 163 2.01 -10.08 4.31
N ARG A 164 1.06 -10.89 4.79
CA ARG A 164 -0.20 -11.20 4.11
C ARG A 164 -1.37 -10.49 4.78
N PHE A 165 -2.27 -10.00 3.97
CA PHE A 165 -3.54 -9.43 4.44
C PHE A 165 -4.39 -10.48 5.18
N GLU A 166 -4.35 -11.71 4.73
CA GLU A 166 -5.10 -12.84 5.28
C GLU A 166 -4.69 -13.17 6.72
N THR A 167 -3.44 -12.86 7.09
CA THR A 167 -2.87 -13.03 8.43
C THR A 167 -2.39 -11.70 9.02
N LEU A 168 -3.07 -10.60 8.66
CA LEU A 168 -2.61 -9.23 8.90
C LEU A 168 -2.18 -8.94 10.35
N GLU A 169 -2.97 -9.35 11.34
CA GLU A 169 -2.64 -9.09 12.75
C GLU A 169 -1.37 -9.81 13.18
N LYS A 170 -1.24 -11.08 12.81
CA LYS A 170 -0.06 -11.89 13.09
C LYS A 170 1.19 -11.30 12.41
N ASP A 171 1.06 -10.97 11.13
CA ASP A 171 2.20 -10.52 10.32
C ASP A 171 2.61 -9.08 10.68
N LEU A 172 1.66 -8.22 11.05
CA LEU A 172 1.99 -6.89 11.55
C LEU A 172 2.69 -6.98 12.92
N ARG A 173 2.20 -7.84 13.80
CA ARG A 173 2.85 -8.09 15.09
C ARG A 173 4.29 -8.54 14.88
N PHE A 174 4.52 -9.51 14.00
CA PHE A 174 5.85 -9.96 13.64
C PHE A 174 6.77 -8.80 13.18
N ALA A 175 6.25 -7.95 12.28
CA ALA A 175 7.01 -6.80 11.78
C ALA A 175 7.36 -5.80 12.89
N LEU A 176 6.45 -5.55 13.82
CA LEU A 176 6.65 -4.62 14.94
C LEU A 176 7.58 -5.19 16.00
N ASP A 177 7.42 -6.46 16.35
CA ASP A 177 8.33 -7.16 17.28
C ASP A 177 9.78 -7.14 16.77
N HIS A 178 9.97 -7.25 15.44
CA HIS A 178 11.29 -7.18 14.82
C HIS A 178 12.01 -5.85 15.06
N VAL A 179 11.27 -4.77 15.18
CA VAL A 179 11.81 -3.42 15.45
C VAL A 179 11.67 -3.01 16.93
N GLY A 180 11.39 -3.96 17.81
CA GLY A 180 11.31 -3.75 19.26
C GLY A 180 10.04 -3.03 19.72
N LEU A 181 8.99 -3.00 18.89
CA LEU A 181 7.70 -2.39 19.19
C LEU A 181 6.69 -3.47 19.58
N SER A 182 6.39 -3.57 20.86
CA SER A 182 5.31 -4.41 21.33
C SER A 182 3.99 -3.69 21.18
N THR A 183 3.12 -4.14 20.26
CA THR A 183 1.75 -3.63 20.19
C THR A 183 0.87 -4.38 21.16
N ALA A 184 0.68 -3.82 22.34
CA ALA A 184 -0.40 -4.24 23.24
C ALA A 184 -1.78 -3.77 22.74
N GLU A 185 -1.82 -2.80 21.84
CA GLU A 185 -3.05 -2.23 21.29
C GLU A 185 -3.27 -2.71 19.86
N ALA A 186 -4.41 -3.36 19.68
CA ALA A 186 -4.87 -3.92 18.41
C ALA A 186 -4.94 -2.87 17.30
N LEU A 187 -4.67 -3.34 16.07
CA LEU A 187 -5.04 -2.59 14.87
C LEU A 187 -6.47 -2.07 15.02
N PRO A 188 -6.70 -0.74 14.92
CA PRO A 188 -8.03 -0.23 14.86
C PRO A 188 -8.73 -0.87 13.66
N ASP A 189 -9.79 -1.58 13.92
CA ASP A 189 -10.69 -2.30 13.00
C ASP A 189 -10.26 -2.28 11.53
N ALA A 190 -9.41 -3.20 11.13
CA ALA A 190 -9.05 -3.45 9.72
C ALA A 190 -10.25 -4.02 8.92
N LYS A 191 -11.47 -3.81 9.44
CA LYS A 191 -12.68 -4.37 8.86
C LYS A 191 -13.02 -3.72 7.54
N THR A 192 -13.16 -4.55 6.57
CA THR A 192 -13.62 -4.39 5.20
C THR A 192 -14.97 -3.70 5.07
N ARG A 193 -15.07 -2.40 5.37
CA ARG A 193 -16.33 -1.63 5.44
C ARG A 193 -17.09 -1.49 4.11
N PHE A 194 -16.48 -1.86 2.98
CA PHE A 194 -17.06 -1.54 1.66
C PHE A 194 -17.56 -2.75 0.88
N ARG A 195 -17.32 -3.96 1.36
CA ARG A 195 -17.84 -5.18 0.74
C ARG A 195 -19.14 -5.57 1.46
N PRO A 196 -20.24 -5.86 0.74
CA PRO A 196 -21.39 -6.51 1.32
C PRO A 196 -20.94 -7.81 2.00
N GLY A 197 -21.17 -7.94 3.28
CA GLY A 197 -20.44 -8.80 4.19
C GLY A 197 -20.54 -10.31 4.00
N SER A 198 -21.09 -10.84 2.92
CA SER A 198 -21.35 -12.27 2.80
C SER A 198 -20.95 -12.95 1.49
N VAL A 199 -20.62 -12.19 0.45
CA VAL A 199 -20.33 -12.82 -0.85
C VAL A 199 -18.85 -13.18 -0.95
N PRO A 200 -18.47 -14.46 -1.05
CA PRO A 200 -17.10 -14.88 -1.28
C PRO A 200 -16.52 -14.21 -2.54
N TYR A 201 -15.23 -13.89 -2.56
CA TYR A 201 -14.65 -13.28 -3.76
C TYR A 201 -14.73 -14.19 -4.98
N ARG A 202 -14.70 -15.51 -4.77
CA ARG A 202 -14.79 -16.52 -5.83
C ARG A 202 -16.08 -16.41 -6.66
N ASP A 203 -17.18 -16.02 -6.03
CA ASP A 203 -18.50 -15.92 -6.67
C ASP A 203 -18.60 -14.77 -7.69
N HIS A 204 -17.59 -13.89 -7.74
CA HIS A 204 -17.49 -12.80 -8.72
C HIS A 204 -16.79 -13.21 -10.01
N TYR A 205 -16.19 -14.41 -10.04
CA TYR A 205 -15.34 -14.86 -11.12
C TYR A 205 -15.97 -15.97 -11.95
N ASP A 206 -15.85 -15.88 -13.26
CA ASP A 206 -15.86 -17.00 -14.14
C ASP A 206 -14.44 -17.51 -14.42
N GLU A 207 -14.31 -18.54 -15.22
CA GLU A 207 -13.00 -19.14 -15.54
C GLU A 207 -12.09 -18.15 -16.30
N GLU A 208 -12.65 -17.37 -17.21
CA GLU A 208 -11.90 -16.41 -18.02
C GLU A 208 -11.34 -15.28 -17.18
N THR A 209 -12.16 -14.61 -16.39
CA THR A 209 -11.74 -13.51 -15.52
C THR A 209 -10.78 -13.98 -14.42
N ARG A 210 -10.95 -15.21 -13.90
CA ARG A 210 -10.00 -15.83 -12.98
C ARG A 210 -8.62 -15.96 -13.61
N ASN A 211 -8.55 -16.46 -14.85
CA ASN A 211 -7.29 -16.65 -15.56
C ASN A 211 -6.64 -15.31 -15.94
N ILE A 212 -7.39 -14.31 -16.37
CA ILE A 212 -6.89 -12.95 -16.62
C ILE A 212 -6.23 -12.38 -15.36
N VAL A 213 -6.86 -12.49 -14.21
CA VAL A 213 -6.30 -12.00 -12.95
C VAL A 213 -5.09 -12.82 -12.51
N ALA A 214 -5.08 -14.13 -12.76
CA ALA A 214 -3.91 -14.98 -12.52
C ALA A 214 -2.70 -14.52 -13.35
N ASP A 215 -2.91 -14.23 -14.62
CA ASP A 215 -1.86 -13.75 -15.52
C ASP A 215 -1.32 -12.36 -15.09
N TRP A 216 -2.22 -11.45 -14.73
CA TRP A 216 -1.82 -10.12 -14.26
C TRP A 216 -0.90 -10.15 -13.05
N TYR A 217 -1.09 -11.11 -12.16
CA TYR A 217 -0.43 -11.19 -10.85
C TYR A 217 0.37 -12.47 -10.66
N ALA A 218 0.83 -13.08 -11.75
CA ALA A 218 1.59 -14.33 -11.72
C ALA A 218 2.82 -14.25 -10.80
N GLN A 219 3.46 -13.08 -10.69
CA GLN A 219 4.61 -12.88 -9.82
C GLN A 219 4.24 -12.95 -8.34
N GLU A 220 3.18 -12.23 -7.93
CA GLU A 220 2.68 -12.23 -6.55
C GLU A 220 2.15 -13.61 -6.15
N ILE A 221 1.42 -14.27 -7.06
CA ILE A 221 0.89 -15.62 -6.87
C ILE A 221 2.03 -16.60 -6.62
N LYS A 222 3.05 -16.60 -7.49
CA LYS A 222 4.22 -17.48 -7.36
C LYS A 222 4.99 -17.20 -6.08
N LEU A 223 5.21 -15.91 -5.76
CA LEU A 223 6.00 -15.47 -4.61
C LEU A 223 5.38 -15.89 -3.28
N LEU A 224 4.06 -15.76 -3.17
CA LEU A 224 3.33 -15.99 -1.93
C LEU A 224 2.54 -17.30 -1.92
N GLY A 225 2.57 -18.09 -3.00
CA GLY A 225 1.82 -19.34 -3.09
C GLY A 225 0.31 -19.13 -2.95
N TYR A 226 -0.23 -18.04 -3.55
CA TYR A 226 -1.68 -17.83 -3.53
C TYR A 226 -2.40 -18.80 -4.44
N GLU A 227 -3.54 -19.28 -3.96
CA GLU A 227 -4.49 -20.09 -4.70
C GLU A 227 -5.83 -19.35 -4.82
N PHE A 228 -6.55 -19.66 -5.91
CA PHE A 228 -7.90 -19.12 -6.14
C PHE A 228 -8.88 -19.65 -5.11
#